data_4f7ae3d283ede4d382e2ca0670421305
#
_entry.id   4f7ae3d283ede4d382e2ca0670421305
#
_cell.length_a   1.000
_cell.length_b   1.000
_cell.length_c   1.000
_cell.angle_alpha   90.00
_cell.angle_beta   90.00
_cell.angle_gamma   90.00
#
_symmetry.space_group_name_H-M   'P 1'
#
loop_
_entity.id
_entity.type
_entity.pdbx_description
1 polymer ?
#
loop_
_entity_poly.entity_id
_entity_poly.type
_entity_poly.pdbx_seq_one_letter_code
_entity_poly.pdbx_strand_id
1 'polypeptide(L)'
;MLMNQYEIISMIIEAGDNGSSTLSLLGQELEVLPPEIGQLTSLIELDLGLNELTELPPEIGDLTNLTNLKVDRNHLKTLPPEIGNLRNLTQLNVGANDLTELPPEIGNLTNLTNLQLGHSRMSHRHNQLTRLPPEIGNMASLTWLNLYRNYLNELPAEIGNLTNLKFLNLDDNRLTELPSTIGKLANLNILDVTNNELTELPPEIGDLTGLNELLLGGNHLTWLPAELGNLNDLAELFLEDNRLKELPSELERLTGLSILYLFGNELGRSDFDFSCLANLTHVLIESPR
;
A
#
# COMPACT_ATOMS: atom_id res chain seq x y z
N MET A 1 -17.40 -28.41 -4.95
CA MET A 1 -17.91 -29.04 -3.71
C MET A 1 -17.00 -28.54 -2.63
N LEU A 2 -17.54 -27.93 -1.58
CA LEU A 2 -16.72 -27.41 -0.48
C LEU A 2 -16.13 -28.57 0.30
N MET A 3 -14.88 -28.43 0.70
CA MET A 3 -14.18 -29.49 1.44
C MET A 3 -14.50 -29.37 2.94
N ASN A 4 -14.70 -30.52 3.58
CA ASN A 4 -14.79 -30.55 5.02
C ASN A 4 -13.38 -30.57 5.67
N GLN A 5 -13.29 -30.31 6.96
CA GLN A 5 -12.02 -30.23 7.67
C GLN A 5 -11.12 -31.47 7.52
N TYR A 6 -11.72 -32.67 7.44
CA TYR A 6 -10.96 -33.93 7.25
C TYR A 6 -10.33 -33.98 5.85
N GLU A 7 -11.06 -33.54 4.83
CA GLU A 7 -10.54 -33.49 3.45
C GLU A 7 -9.37 -32.52 3.34
N ILE A 8 -9.44 -31.38 4.05
CA ILE A 8 -8.37 -30.38 4.09
C ILE A 8 -7.13 -30.92 4.79
N ILE A 9 -7.29 -31.56 5.97
CA ILE A 9 -6.17 -32.19 6.65
C ILE A 9 -5.56 -33.30 5.76
N SER A 10 -6.39 -34.07 5.05
CA SER A 10 -5.92 -35.08 4.11
C SER A 10 -5.10 -34.49 2.97
N MET A 11 -5.55 -33.35 2.41
CA MET A 11 -4.79 -32.61 1.37
C MET A 11 -3.45 -32.08 1.89
N ILE A 12 -3.44 -31.55 3.11
CA ILE A 12 -2.20 -31.07 3.74
C ILE A 12 -1.22 -32.24 3.92
N ILE A 13 -1.69 -33.37 4.43
CA ILE A 13 -0.85 -34.57 4.59
C ILE A 13 -0.33 -35.07 3.24
N GLU A 14 -1.21 -35.19 2.24
CA GLU A 14 -0.82 -35.61 0.88
C GLU A 14 0.20 -34.65 0.26
N ALA A 15 0.03 -33.32 0.43
CA ALA A 15 0.98 -32.33 -0.03
C ALA A 15 2.34 -32.50 0.64
N GLY A 16 2.36 -32.86 1.95
CA GLY A 16 3.58 -33.15 2.70
C GLY A 16 4.28 -34.42 2.19
N ASP A 17 3.54 -35.50 2.04
CA ASP A 17 4.05 -36.78 1.55
C ASP A 17 4.65 -36.67 0.13
N ASN A 18 4.04 -35.85 -0.71
CA ASN A 18 4.50 -35.59 -2.08
C ASN A 18 5.60 -34.54 -2.17
N GLY A 19 5.99 -33.88 -1.08
CA GLY A 19 6.96 -32.80 -1.09
C GLY A 19 6.53 -31.61 -1.97
N SER A 20 5.23 -31.30 -1.98
CA SER A 20 4.67 -30.24 -2.82
C SER A 20 5.30 -28.90 -2.50
N SER A 21 5.65 -28.13 -3.53
CA SER A 21 6.14 -26.74 -3.40
C SER A 21 5.02 -25.71 -3.43
N THR A 22 3.80 -26.10 -3.79
CA THR A 22 2.64 -25.22 -3.87
C THR A 22 1.41 -25.88 -3.26
N LEU A 23 0.62 -25.10 -2.52
CA LEU A 23 -0.69 -25.52 -2.03
C LEU A 23 -1.69 -24.37 -2.20
N SER A 24 -2.84 -24.69 -2.80
CA SER A 24 -3.96 -23.74 -2.90
C SER A 24 -5.19 -24.34 -2.23
N LEU A 25 -5.67 -23.63 -1.21
CA LEU A 25 -6.93 -23.86 -0.52
C LEU A 25 -7.86 -22.67 -0.74
N LEU A 26 -7.78 -22.05 -1.92
CA LEU A 26 -8.57 -20.88 -2.30
C LEU A 26 -10.08 -21.20 -2.30
N GLY A 27 -10.88 -20.39 -1.58
CA GLY A 27 -12.33 -20.44 -1.65
C GLY A 27 -12.97 -21.72 -1.12
N GLN A 28 -12.42 -22.32 -0.07
CA GLN A 28 -12.89 -23.56 0.53
C GLN A 28 -13.80 -23.34 1.75
N GLU A 29 -14.19 -22.07 2.04
CA GLU A 29 -14.95 -21.69 3.24
C GLU A 29 -14.29 -22.15 4.55
N LEU A 30 -12.94 -22.14 4.58
CA LEU A 30 -12.16 -22.52 5.75
C LEU A 30 -12.35 -21.53 6.89
N GLU A 31 -12.84 -22.00 8.03
CA GLU A 31 -12.92 -21.25 9.28
C GLU A 31 -11.61 -21.33 10.08
N VAL A 32 -10.91 -22.45 10.00
CA VAL A 32 -9.67 -22.74 10.75
C VAL A 32 -8.65 -23.40 9.84
N LEU A 33 -7.43 -22.89 9.82
CA LEU A 33 -6.29 -23.55 9.19
C LEU A 33 -5.65 -24.50 10.19
N PRO A 34 -5.58 -25.81 9.88
CA PRO A 34 -5.00 -26.78 10.81
C PRO A 34 -3.50 -26.53 11.06
N PRO A 35 -2.99 -26.73 12.30
CA PRO A 35 -1.57 -26.53 12.62
C PRO A 35 -0.63 -27.51 11.86
N GLU A 36 -1.16 -28.60 11.33
CA GLU A 36 -0.44 -29.52 10.44
C GLU A 36 0.13 -28.82 9.20
N ILE A 37 -0.37 -27.63 8.85
CA ILE A 37 0.19 -26.81 7.76
C ILE A 37 1.70 -26.57 7.96
N GLY A 38 2.16 -26.42 9.21
CA GLY A 38 3.58 -26.20 9.53
C GLY A 38 4.50 -27.36 9.14
N GLN A 39 3.96 -28.53 8.88
CA GLN A 39 4.74 -29.69 8.41
C GLN A 39 5.18 -29.55 6.95
N LEU A 40 4.54 -28.65 6.18
CA LEU A 40 4.80 -28.46 4.75
C LEU A 40 6.03 -27.56 4.50
N THR A 41 7.15 -27.87 5.11
CA THR A 41 8.37 -27.03 5.06
C THR A 41 8.98 -26.89 3.65
N SER A 42 8.54 -27.72 2.68
CA SER A 42 8.91 -27.59 1.26
C SER A 42 8.12 -26.55 0.48
N LEU A 43 7.04 -25.99 1.07
CA LEU A 43 6.20 -25.01 0.37
C LEU A 43 6.98 -23.74 0.03
N ILE A 44 6.78 -23.32 -1.21
CA ILE A 44 7.23 -22.04 -1.78
C ILE A 44 6.04 -21.09 -1.93
N GLU A 45 4.85 -21.61 -2.26
CA GLU A 45 3.63 -20.82 -2.44
C GLU A 45 2.47 -21.44 -1.65
N LEU A 46 1.74 -20.58 -0.90
CA LEU A 46 0.53 -20.96 -0.19
C LEU A 46 -0.57 -19.92 -0.49
N ASP A 47 -1.71 -20.41 -1.02
CA ASP A 47 -2.89 -19.60 -1.28
C ASP A 47 -4.06 -20.06 -0.40
N LEU A 48 -4.43 -19.20 0.55
CA LEU A 48 -5.55 -19.33 1.49
C LEU A 48 -6.62 -18.27 1.26
N GLY A 49 -6.59 -17.59 0.11
CA GLY A 49 -7.52 -16.51 -0.19
C GLY A 49 -8.98 -16.94 -0.26
N LEU A 50 -9.92 -16.00 -0.08
CA LEU A 50 -11.36 -16.27 -0.17
C LEU A 50 -11.85 -17.37 0.77
N ASN A 51 -11.45 -17.33 2.04
CA ASN A 51 -11.90 -18.23 3.08
C ASN A 51 -12.57 -17.45 4.23
N GLU A 52 -12.88 -18.13 5.32
CA GLU A 52 -13.51 -17.58 6.52
C GLU A 52 -12.54 -17.58 7.72
N LEU A 53 -11.22 -17.60 7.47
CA LEU A 53 -10.19 -17.68 8.50
C LEU A 53 -10.23 -16.46 9.43
N THR A 54 -10.33 -16.68 10.73
CA THR A 54 -10.29 -15.62 11.75
C THR A 54 -8.90 -15.43 12.34
N GLU A 55 -8.01 -16.41 12.19
CA GLU A 55 -6.61 -16.41 12.62
C GLU A 55 -5.77 -17.34 11.76
N LEU A 56 -4.46 -17.15 11.80
CA LEU A 56 -3.48 -18.11 11.28
C LEU A 56 -2.80 -18.80 12.47
N PRO A 57 -2.58 -20.12 12.40
CA PRO A 57 -1.88 -20.82 13.48
C PRO A 57 -0.40 -20.38 13.52
N PRO A 58 0.24 -20.36 14.72
CA PRO A 58 1.66 -20.02 14.86
C PRO A 58 2.59 -20.87 13.97
N GLU A 59 2.19 -22.10 13.67
CA GLU A 59 2.91 -23.05 12.81
C GLU A 59 3.05 -22.55 11.37
N ILE A 60 2.32 -21.50 10.98
CA ILE A 60 2.56 -20.79 9.69
C ILE A 60 4.01 -20.33 9.58
N GLY A 61 4.64 -19.96 10.71
CA GLY A 61 6.03 -19.54 10.79
C GLY A 61 7.05 -20.63 10.53
N ASP A 62 6.64 -21.90 10.50
CA ASP A 62 7.51 -23.04 10.20
C ASP A 62 7.78 -23.19 8.69
N LEU A 63 6.97 -22.53 7.86
CA LEU A 63 7.07 -22.55 6.40
C LEU A 63 8.22 -21.66 5.89
N THR A 64 9.41 -21.85 6.40
CA THR A 64 10.54 -20.93 6.20
C THR A 64 11.05 -20.85 4.75
N ASN A 65 10.64 -21.77 3.87
CA ASN A 65 10.93 -21.70 2.42
C ASN A 65 9.89 -20.92 1.62
N LEU A 66 8.80 -20.45 2.28
CA LEU A 66 7.72 -19.77 1.61
C LEU A 66 8.20 -18.41 1.03
N THR A 67 7.90 -18.19 -0.25
CA THR A 67 8.19 -16.94 -0.96
C THR A 67 6.92 -16.15 -1.27
N ASN A 68 5.76 -16.82 -1.36
CA ASN A 68 4.48 -16.20 -1.67
C ASN A 68 3.39 -16.73 -0.74
N LEU A 69 2.78 -15.82 0.03
CA LEU A 69 1.66 -16.10 0.91
C LEU A 69 0.48 -15.20 0.57
N LYS A 70 -0.65 -15.82 0.23
CA LYS A 70 -1.93 -15.13 0.01
C LYS A 70 -2.93 -15.59 1.04
N VAL A 71 -3.48 -14.66 1.80
CA VAL A 71 -4.55 -14.86 2.78
C VAL A 71 -5.60 -13.75 2.68
N ASP A 72 -5.68 -13.12 1.50
CA ASP A 72 -6.65 -12.05 1.27
C ASP A 72 -8.10 -12.56 1.30
N ARG A 73 -9.03 -11.65 1.59
CA ARG A 73 -10.46 -11.96 1.69
C ARG A 73 -10.75 -13.08 2.68
N ASN A 74 -10.33 -12.84 3.91
CA ASN A 74 -10.61 -13.64 5.10
C ASN A 74 -11.17 -12.74 6.22
N HIS A 75 -11.12 -13.19 7.46
CA HIS A 75 -11.58 -12.49 8.66
C HIS A 75 -10.47 -12.29 9.70
N LEU A 76 -9.21 -12.27 9.24
CA LEU A 76 -8.07 -12.14 10.14
C LEU A 76 -8.12 -10.81 10.89
N LYS A 77 -8.05 -10.85 12.22
CA LYS A 77 -7.97 -9.66 13.07
C LYS A 77 -6.54 -9.24 13.36
N THR A 78 -5.63 -10.21 13.38
CA THR A 78 -4.19 -10.04 13.60
C THR A 78 -3.42 -11.05 12.76
N LEU A 79 -2.13 -10.83 12.61
CA LEU A 79 -1.18 -11.86 12.14
C LEU A 79 -0.41 -12.39 13.34
N PRO A 80 -0.07 -13.70 13.41
CA PRO A 80 0.75 -14.22 14.48
C PRO A 80 2.18 -13.65 14.37
N PRO A 81 2.87 -13.39 15.51
CA PRO A 81 4.27 -12.93 15.49
C PRO A 81 5.21 -13.84 14.70
N GLU A 82 4.91 -15.11 14.62
CA GLU A 82 5.66 -16.12 13.86
C GLU A 82 5.68 -15.84 12.35
N ILE A 83 4.80 -14.95 11.85
CA ILE A 83 4.88 -14.46 10.46
C ILE A 83 6.27 -13.90 10.13
N GLY A 84 6.94 -13.29 11.12
CA GLY A 84 8.31 -12.79 10.99
C GLY A 84 9.39 -13.85 10.80
N ASN A 85 9.08 -15.12 10.94
CA ASN A 85 9.99 -16.23 10.67
C ASN A 85 10.11 -16.52 9.16
N LEU A 86 9.15 -16.06 8.34
CA LEU A 86 9.09 -16.28 6.89
C LEU A 86 10.07 -15.40 6.13
N ARG A 87 11.35 -15.45 6.48
CA ARG A 87 12.38 -14.52 5.98
C ARG A 87 12.64 -14.61 4.48
N ASN A 88 12.22 -15.70 3.83
CA ASN A 88 12.32 -15.87 2.38
C ASN A 88 11.10 -15.28 1.64
N LEU A 89 10.10 -14.78 2.38
CA LEU A 89 8.89 -14.23 1.77
C LEU A 89 9.22 -12.99 0.92
N THR A 90 8.76 -13.00 -0.32
CA THR A 90 8.89 -11.90 -1.27
C THR A 90 7.55 -11.23 -1.54
N GLN A 91 6.44 -11.96 -1.39
CA GLN A 91 5.09 -11.46 -1.59
C GLN A 91 4.18 -11.88 -0.44
N LEU A 92 3.51 -10.90 0.16
CA LEU A 92 2.50 -11.10 1.20
C LEU A 92 1.23 -10.34 0.81
N ASN A 93 0.15 -11.07 0.61
CA ASN A 93 -1.17 -10.48 0.40
C ASN A 93 -2.10 -10.84 1.57
N VAL A 94 -2.45 -9.84 2.37
CA VAL A 94 -3.39 -9.93 3.50
C VAL A 94 -4.51 -8.88 3.37
N GLY A 95 -4.76 -8.41 2.16
CA GLY A 95 -5.81 -7.43 1.86
C GLY A 95 -7.20 -7.97 2.10
N ALA A 96 -8.18 -7.09 2.31
CA ALA A 96 -9.58 -7.47 2.58
C ALA A 96 -9.74 -8.47 3.73
N ASN A 97 -9.12 -8.17 4.85
CA ASN A 97 -9.32 -8.81 6.14
C ASN A 97 -9.92 -7.80 7.15
N ASP A 98 -9.85 -8.11 8.43
CA ASP A 98 -10.30 -7.26 9.53
C ASP A 98 -9.12 -6.85 10.44
N LEU A 99 -7.89 -6.77 9.88
CA LEU A 99 -6.67 -6.46 10.63
C LEU A 99 -6.74 -5.07 11.27
N THR A 100 -6.53 -5.00 12.58
CA THR A 100 -6.49 -3.74 13.34
C THR A 100 -5.07 -3.25 13.58
N GLU A 101 -4.09 -4.15 13.54
CA GLU A 101 -2.66 -3.88 13.71
C GLU A 101 -1.81 -4.92 12.99
N LEU A 102 -0.54 -4.61 12.80
CA LEU A 102 0.49 -5.55 12.35
C LEU A 102 1.45 -5.84 13.52
N PRO A 103 1.90 -7.10 13.68
CA PRO A 103 2.90 -7.41 14.68
C PRO A 103 4.25 -6.75 14.31
N PRO A 104 5.05 -6.28 15.29
CA PRO A 104 6.38 -5.72 15.02
C PRO A 104 7.30 -6.66 14.23
N GLU A 105 7.12 -7.97 14.39
CA GLU A 105 7.86 -9.02 13.71
C GLU A 105 7.68 -8.98 12.18
N ILE A 106 6.68 -8.25 11.67
CA ILE A 106 6.51 -8.02 10.22
C ILE A 106 7.79 -7.40 9.62
N GLY A 107 8.51 -6.57 10.38
CA GLY A 107 9.78 -5.97 9.98
C GLY A 107 10.93 -6.97 9.77
N ASN A 108 10.77 -8.23 10.20
CA ASN A 108 11.76 -9.28 9.95
C ASN A 108 11.71 -9.83 8.51
N LEU A 109 10.67 -9.47 7.74
CA LEU A 109 10.49 -9.88 6.34
C LEU A 109 11.36 -9.03 5.40
N THR A 110 12.66 -9.03 5.63
CA THR A 110 13.60 -8.12 4.94
C THR A 110 13.75 -8.40 3.44
N ASN A 111 13.33 -9.57 2.96
CA ASN A 111 13.30 -9.92 1.54
C ASN A 111 11.97 -9.58 0.85
N LEU A 112 10.97 -9.08 1.62
CA LEU A 112 9.65 -8.78 1.05
C LEU A 112 9.77 -7.63 0.05
N THR A 113 9.25 -7.84 -1.15
CA THR A 113 9.20 -6.87 -2.24
C THR A 113 7.81 -6.30 -2.46
N ASN A 114 6.78 -7.05 -2.11
CA ASN A 114 5.39 -6.68 -2.29
C ASN A 114 4.58 -6.97 -1.02
N LEU A 115 4.01 -5.92 -0.42
CA LEU A 115 3.10 -6.01 0.73
C LEU A 115 1.74 -5.42 0.36
N GLN A 116 0.73 -6.28 0.35
CA GLN A 116 -0.65 -5.93 0.05
C GLN A 116 -1.49 -5.98 1.32
N LEU A 117 -1.85 -4.81 1.84
CA LEU A 117 -2.69 -4.60 3.02
C LEU A 117 -4.02 -3.92 2.67
N GLY A 118 -4.10 -3.32 1.48
CA GLY A 118 -5.31 -2.80 0.87
C GLY A 118 -5.95 -3.81 -0.07
N HIS A 119 -7.13 -3.51 -0.58
CA HIS A 119 -7.80 -4.34 -1.60
C HIS A 119 -8.57 -3.47 -2.59
N SER A 120 -8.99 -4.04 -3.72
CA SER A 120 -9.69 -3.31 -4.77
C SER A 120 -11.00 -2.68 -4.28
N ARG A 121 -11.43 -1.59 -4.92
CA ARG A 121 -12.70 -0.87 -4.64
C ARG A 121 -13.95 -1.77 -4.70
N MET A 122 -13.87 -2.91 -5.37
CA MET A 122 -14.98 -3.87 -5.47
C MET A 122 -15.12 -4.77 -4.24
N SER A 123 -14.15 -4.81 -3.33
CA SER A 123 -14.27 -5.56 -2.07
C SER A 123 -15.08 -4.74 -1.07
N HIS A 124 -16.06 -5.36 -0.45
CA HIS A 124 -16.79 -4.77 0.68
C HIS A 124 -16.01 -4.84 1.99
N ARG A 125 -14.93 -5.62 2.03
CA ARG A 125 -14.04 -5.79 3.18
C ARG A 125 -12.76 -5.03 2.97
N HIS A 126 -12.24 -4.49 4.06
CA HIS A 126 -10.94 -3.83 4.11
C HIS A 126 -10.36 -3.96 5.52
N ASN A 127 -9.06 -3.89 5.63
CA ASN A 127 -8.40 -3.86 6.92
C ASN A 127 -8.74 -2.57 7.68
N GLN A 128 -8.47 -2.58 8.97
CA GLN A 128 -8.84 -1.50 9.90
C GLN A 128 -7.60 -0.94 10.59
N LEU A 129 -6.46 -0.95 9.91
CA LEU A 129 -5.19 -0.47 10.45
C LEU A 129 -5.28 1.02 10.76
N THR A 130 -4.98 1.40 12.00
CA THR A 130 -4.93 2.80 12.43
C THR A 130 -3.51 3.35 12.45
N ARG A 131 -2.50 2.47 12.46
CA ARG A 131 -1.07 2.79 12.43
C ARG A 131 -0.27 1.63 11.86
N LEU A 132 0.96 1.91 11.46
CA LEU A 132 1.97 0.90 11.12
C LEU A 132 3.00 0.82 12.24
N PRO A 133 3.56 -0.37 12.53
CA PRO A 133 4.68 -0.47 13.46
C PRO A 133 5.93 0.18 12.85
N PRO A 134 6.79 0.85 13.66
CA PRO A 134 8.05 1.44 13.17
C PRO A 134 8.95 0.43 12.45
N GLU A 135 8.87 -0.84 12.82
CA GLU A 135 9.63 -1.95 12.23
C GLU A 135 9.32 -2.14 10.74
N ILE A 136 8.23 -1.55 10.20
CA ILE A 136 7.96 -1.52 8.75
C ILE A 136 9.17 -0.98 7.99
N GLY A 137 9.90 -0.01 8.57
CA GLY A 137 11.11 0.57 7.99
C GLY A 137 12.30 -0.38 7.85
N ASN A 138 12.26 -1.58 8.44
CA ASN A 138 13.28 -2.60 8.29
C ASN A 138 13.16 -3.39 6.99
N MET A 139 12.02 -3.28 6.28
CA MET A 139 11.73 -4.03 5.06
C MET A 139 12.42 -3.40 3.84
N ALA A 140 13.76 -3.36 3.87
CA ALA A 140 14.56 -2.61 2.91
C ALA A 140 14.40 -3.05 1.44
N SER A 141 13.92 -4.28 1.19
CA SER A 141 13.68 -4.78 -0.17
C SER A 141 12.31 -4.35 -0.74
N LEU A 142 11.47 -3.68 0.05
CA LEU A 142 10.10 -3.39 -0.35
C LEU A 142 10.08 -2.40 -1.53
N THR A 143 9.37 -2.79 -2.60
CA THR A 143 9.18 -1.98 -3.80
C THR A 143 7.72 -1.58 -4.02
N TRP A 144 6.80 -2.31 -3.43
CA TRP A 144 5.36 -2.11 -3.56
C TRP A 144 4.69 -2.22 -2.20
N LEU A 145 4.04 -1.14 -1.75
CA LEU A 145 3.26 -1.09 -0.52
C LEU A 145 1.87 -0.54 -0.82
N ASN A 146 0.85 -1.37 -0.62
CA ASN A 146 -0.53 -0.96 -0.77
C ASN A 146 -1.26 -1.01 0.57
N LEU A 147 -1.70 0.16 1.02
CA LEU A 147 -2.44 0.42 2.26
C LEU A 147 -3.84 1.00 1.99
N TYR A 148 -4.34 0.88 0.75
CA TYR A 148 -5.63 1.39 0.31
C TYR A 148 -6.76 0.95 1.24
N ARG A 149 -7.66 1.90 1.57
CA ARG A 149 -8.81 1.67 2.45
C ARG A 149 -8.44 1.02 3.77
N ASN A 150 -7.77 1.79 4.60
CA ASN A 150 -7.51 1.53 6.00
C ASN A 150 -7.98 2.74 6.83
N TYR A 151 -7.55 2.86 8.07
CA TYR A 151 -7.87 3.98 8.94
C TYR A 151 -6.60 4.63 9.50
N LEU A 152 -5.53 4.67 8.70
CA LEU A 152 -4.25 5.24 9.12
C LEU A 152 -4.40 6.73 9.40
N ASN A 153 -4.02 7.16 10.60
CA ASN A 153 -4.03 8.56 11.00
C ASN A 153 -2.67 9.22 10.75
N GLU A 154 -1.61 8.42 10.75
CA GLU A 154 -0.21 8.84 10.58
C GLU A 154 0.62 7.73 9.96
N LEU A 155 1.78 8.09 9.44
CA LEU A 155 2.82 7.16 9.04
C LEU A 155 4.00 7.28 10.01
N PRO A 156 4.65 6.16 10.40
CA PRO A 156 5.86 6.23 11.20
C PRO A 156 6.99 6.88 10.39
N ALA A 157 7.88 7.63 11.06
CA ALA A 157 9.02 8.26 10.40
C ALA A 157 9.93 7.25 9.67
N GLU A 158 9.95 6.02 10.13
CA GLU A 158 10.69 4.89 9.58
C GLU A 158 10.22 4.49 8.17
N ILE A 159 9.03 4.97 7.72
CA ILE A 159 8.59 4.77 6.33
C ILE A 159 9.65 5.27 5.34
N GLY A 160 10.38 6.36 5.69
CA GLY A 160 11.47 6.90 4.88
C GLY A 160 12.69 5.98 4.72
N ASN A 161 12.75 4.87 5.47
CA ASN A 161 13.83 3.89 5.33
C ASN A 161 13.57 2.91 4.16
N LEU A 162 12.36 2.90 3.58
CA LEU A 162 12.00 2.06 2.46
C LEU A 162 12.53 2.63 1.13
N THR A 163 13.82 2.86 1.05
CA THR A 163 14.45 3.60 -0.06
C THR A 163 14.34 2.92 -1.42
N ASN A 164 13.97 1.63 -1.48
CA ASN A 164 13.70 0.90 -2.73
C ASN A 164 12.21 0.98 -3.16
N LEU A 165 11.36 1.66 -2.37
CA LEU A 165 9.93 1.73 -2.66
C LEU A 165 9.69 2.50 -3.97
N LYS A 166 8.87 1.92 -4.85
CA LYS A 166 8.47 2.48 -6.14
C LYS A 166 7.00 2.87 -6.18
N PHE A 167 6.18 2.17 -5.42
CA PHE A 167 4.75 2.37 -5.36
C PHE A 167 4.29 2.42 -3.90
N LEU A 168 3.64 3.51 -3.52
CA LEU A 168 3.01 3.69 -2.22
C LEU A 168 1.57 4.16 -2.42
N ASN A 169 0.62 3.29 -2.08
CA ASN A 169 -0.79 3.63 -2.10
C ASN A 169 -1.35 3.75 -0.68
N LEU A 170 -1.83 4.93 -0.37
CA LEU A 170 -2.45 5.33 0.90
C LEU A 170 -3.88 5.88 0.68
N ASP A 171 -4.46 5.70 -0.54
CA ASP A 171 -5.81 6.18 -0.88
C ASP A 171 -6.83 5.67 0.14
N ASP A 172 -7.81 6.51 0.45
CA ASP A 172 -8.94 6.21 1.35
C ASP A 172 -8.45 5.81 2.77
N ASN A 173 -7.71 6.76 3.41
CA ASN A 173 -7.25 6.70 4.79
C ASN A 173 -7.64 7.99 5.56
N ARG A 174 -7.01 8.27 6.69
CA ARG A 174 -7.29 9.44 7.56
C ARG A 174 -6.04 10.22 7.90
N LEU A 175 -5.06 10.23 6.98
CA LEU A 175 -3.79 10.91 7.20
C LEU A 175 -4.01 12.42 7.26
N THR A 176 -3.53 13.05 8.32
CA THR A 176 -3.58 14.50 8.49
C THR A 176 -2.30 15.19 8.01
N GLU A 177 -1.20 14.45 7.96
CA GLU A 177 0.11 14.88 7.50
C GLU A 177 0.93 13.72 6.92
N LEU A 178 1.95 14.05 6.14
CA LEU A 178 3.00 13.12 5.75
C LEU A 178 4.28 13.44 6.54
N PRO A 179 5.02 12.45 7.04
CA PRO A 179 6.27 12.72 7.74
C PRO A 179 7.32 13.30 6.78
N SER A 180 8.17 14.23 7.26
CA SER A 180 9.25 14.82 6.44
C SER A 180 10.19 13.76 5.84
N THR A 181 10.30 12.60 6.51
CA THR A 181 11.10 11.47 6.02
C THR A 181 10.56 10.85 4.73
N ILE A 182 9.34 11.22 4.29
CA ILE A 182 8.81 10.78 2.99
C ILE A 182 9.76 11.14 1.84
N GLY A 183 10.45 12.30 1.94
CA GLY A 183 11.42 12.75 0.94
C GLY A 183 12.63 11.81 0.75
N LYS A 184 12.87 10.88 1.68
CA LYS A 184 13.94 9.88 1.53
C LYS A 184 13.60 8.76 0.52
N LEU A 185 12.36 8.66 0.07
CA LEU A 185 11.90 7.64 -0.87
C LEU A 185 12.29 8.00 -2.32
N ALA A 186 13.58 8.21 -2.57
CA ALA A 186 14.10 8.73 -3.83
C ALA A 186 13.78 7.87 -5.08
N ASN A 187 13.43 6.59 -4.89
CA ASN A 187 13.03 5.69 -5.97
C ASN A 187 11.50 5.62 -6.16
N LEU A 188 10.71 6.42 -5.39
CA LEU A 188 9.27 6.39 -5.48
C LEU A 188 8.84 6.95 -6.85
N ASN A 189 8.03 6.17 -7.55
CA ASN A 189 7.51 6.52 -8.87
C ASN A 189 6.04 6.96 -8.79
N ILE A 190 5.26 6.33 -7.93
CA ILE A 190 3.84 6.63 -7.72
C ILE A 190 3.58 6.81 -6.23
N LEU A 191 3.01 7.96 -5.87
CA LEU A 191 2.48 8.24 -4.52
C LEU A 191 1.00 8.58 -4.63
N ASP A 192 0.16 7.71 -4.09
CA ASP A 192 -1.27 7.92 -4.01
C ASP A 192 -1.69 8.16 -2.55
N VAL A 193 -2.10 9.39 -2.24
CA VAL A 193 -2.66 9.79 -0.95
C VAL A 193 -4.06 10.41 -1.13
N THR A 194 -4.75 10.03 -2.19
CA THR A 194 -6.12 10.46 -2.50
C THR A 194 -7.05 10.15 -1.30
N ASN A 195 -8.11 10.95 -1.12
CA ASN A 195 -9.12 10.76 -0.09
C ASN A 195 -8.53 10.58 1.32
N ASN A 196 -7.77 11.57 1.75
CA ASN A 196 -7.24 11.68 3.11
C ASN A 196 -7.65 13.01 3.75
N GLU A 197 -7.06 13.36 4.89
CA GLU A 197 -7.36 14.58 5.64
C GLU A 197 -6.16 15.54 5.64
N LEU A 198 -5.28 15.47 4.62
CA LEU A 198 -4.06 16.29 4.55
C LEU A 198 -4.40 17.77 4.43
N THR A 199 -3.83 18.59 5.31
CA THR A 199 -3.99 20.05 5.27
C THR A 199 -2.82 20.77 4.61
N GLU A 200 -1.65 20.11 4.56
CA GLU A 200 -0.42 20.60 3.93
C GLU A 200 0.46 19.42 3.51
N LEU A 201 1.45 19.72 2.69
CA LEU A 201 2.51 18.77 2.32
C LEU A 201 3.83 19.24 2.93
N PRO A 202 4.69 18.32 3.41
CA PRO A 202 6.02 18.70 3.86
C PRO A 202 6.87 19.17 2.67
N PRO A 203 7.75 20.17 2.84
CA PRO A 203 8.64 20.64 1.76
C PRO A 203 9.50 19.51 1.16
N GLU A 204 9.83 18.52 1.94
CA GLU A 204 10.59 17.33 1.53
C GLU A 204 9.87 16.49 0.45
N ILE A 205 8.59 16.78 0.16
CA ILE A 205 7.90 16.18 -1.00
C ILE A 205 8.69 16.46 -2.29
N GLY A 206 9.38 17.61 -2.37
CA GLY A 206 10.21 18.01 -3.51
C GLY A 206 11.50 17.19 -3.67
N ASP A 207 11.86 16.36 -2.68
CA ASP A 207 13.01 15.47 -2.74
C ASP A 207 12.70 14.15 -3.48
N LEU A 208 11.42 13.89 -3.78
CA LEU A 208 10.97 12.71 -4.53
C LEU A 208 11.23 12.85 -6.04
N THR A 209 12.46 13.09 -6.42
CA THR A 209 12.82 13.47 -7.80
C THR A 209 12.51 12.42 -8.87
N GLY A 210 12.34 11.15 -8.49
CA GLY A 210 11.89 10.06 -9.38
C GLY A 210 10.38 9.90 -9.50
N LEU A 211 9.60 10.80 -8.85
CA LEU A 211 8.14 10.68 -8.83
C LEU A 211 7.56 11.06 -10.20
N ASN A 212 6.76 10.14 -10.75
CA ASN A 212 6.07 10.32 -12.03
C ASN A 212 4.59 10.65 -11.84
N GLU A 213 3.95 10.06 -10.83
CA GLU A 213 2.54 10.26 -10.53
C GLU A 213 2.37 10.66 -9.06
N LEU A 214 1.67 11.79 -8.82
CA LEU A 214 1.31 12.28 -7.49
C LEU A 214 -0.18 12.53 -7.42
N LEU A 215 -0.87 11.69 -6.64
CA LEU A 215 -2.31 11.74 -6.46
C LEU A 215 -2.64 12.28 -5.06
N LEU A 216 -3.23 13.47 -5.02
CA LEU A 216 -3.56 14.23 -3.82
C LEU A 216 -5.05 14.62 -3.77
N GLY A 217 -5.87 14.11 -4.68
CA GLY A 217 -7.29 14.44 -4.78
C GLY A 217 -8.05 14.13 -3.50
N GLY A 218 -9.13 14.88 -3.22
CA GLY A 218 -10.00 14.61 -2.06
C GLY A 218 -9.31 14.82 -0.71
N ASN A 219 -8.49 15.86 -0.56
CA ASN A 219 -7.83 16.26 0.67
C ASN A 219 -8.30 17.66 1.15
N HIS A 220 -7.61 18.25 2.09
CA HIS A 220 -7.91 19.57 2.65
C HIS A 220 -6.78 20.58 2.42
N LEU A 221 -5.97 20.36 1.39
CA LEU A 221 -4.82 21.21 1.08
C LEU A 221 -5.27 22.63 0.77
N THR A 222 -4.69 23.61 1.44
CA THR A 222 -4.99 25.04 1.24
C THR A 222 -3.90 25.75 0.44
N TRP A 223 -2.71 25.18 0.36
CA TRP A 223 -1.53 25.65 -0.37
C TRP A 223 -0.62 24.46 -0.73
N LEU A 224 0.32 24.69 -1.63
CA LEU A 224 1.34 23.71 -2.04
C LEU A 224 2.73 24.29 -1.79
N PRO A 225 3.70 23.51 -1.30
CA PRO A 225 5.07 23.98 -1.11
C PRO A 225 5.75 24.28 -2.45
N ALA A 226 6.59 25.30 -2.48
CA ALA A 226 7.35 25.68 -3.66
C ALA A 226 8.27 24.54 -4.16
N GLU A 227 8.74 23.72 -3.24
CA GLU A 227 9.59 22.57 -3.49
C GLU A 227 8.94 21.53 -4.40
N LEU A 228 7.60 21.51 -4.51
CA LEU A 228 6.88 20.67 -5.47
C LEU A 228 7.38 20.90 -6.91
N GLY A 229 7.82 22.13 -7.24
CA GLY A 229 8.44 22.45 -8.52
C GLY A 229 9.79 21.77 -8.78
N ASN A 230 10.35 21.02 -7.85
CA ASN A 230 11.59 20.26 -8.02
C ASN A 230 11.36 18.86 -8.59
N LEU A 231 10.11 18.40 -8.71
CA LEU A 231 9.73 17.07 -9.21
C LEU A 231 9.84 17.01 -10.74
N ASN A 232 11.07 17.02 -11.26
CA ASN A 232 11.32 17.15 -12.69
C ASN A 232 10.76 16.01 -13.56
N ASP A 233 10.60 14.81 -12.98
CA ASP A 233 10.06 13.64 -13.68
C ASP A 233 8.53 13.51 -13.56
N LEU A 234 7.87 14.47 -12.86
CA LEU A 234 6.43 14.42 -12.63
C LEU A 234 5.66 14.62 -13.95
N ALA A 235 4.90 13.60 -14.35
CA ALA A 235 4.06 13.60 -15.54
C ALA A 235 2.57 13.80 -15.21
N GLU A 236 2.13 13.36 -14.04
CA GLU A 236 0.73 13.42 -13.64
C GLU A 236 0.57 13.97 -12.23
N LEU A 237 -0.24 15.01 -12.07
CA LEU A 237 -0.55 15.67 -10.80
C LEU A 237 -2.05 15.82 -10.64
N PHE A 238 -2.61 15.14 -9.63
CA PHE A 238 -4.02 15.14 -9.31
C PHE A 238 -4.24 15.88 -7.99
N LEU A 239 -4.93 17.02 -8.04
CA LEU A 239 -5.19 17.94 -6.94
C LEU A 239 -6.67 18.27 -6.78
N GLU A 240 -7.54 17.53 -7.48
CA GLU A 240 -8.98 17.75 -7.46
C GLU A 240 -9.56 17.65 -6.03
N ASP A 241 -10.66 18.34 -5.81
CA ASP A 241 -11.42 18.30 -4.55
C ASP A 241 -10.55 18.60 -3.31
N ASN A 242 -9.77 19.71 -3.40
CA ASN A 242 -9.01 20.29 -2.31
C ASN A 242 -9.54 21.71 -1.97
N ARG A 243 -8.77 22.51 -1.24
CA ARG A 243 -9.13 23.88 -0.83
C ARG A 243 -8.10 24.91 -1.29
N LEU A 244 -7.41 24.62 -2.39
CA LEU A 244 -6.36 25.47 -2.94
C LEU A 244 -6.95 26.79 -3.42
N LYS A 245 -6.33 27.91 -3.03
CA LYS A 245 -6.71 29.26 -3.48
C LYS A 245 -5.79 29.82 -4.56
N GLU A 246 -4.56 29.32 -4.59
CA GLU A 246 -3.53 29.69 -5.56
C GLU A 246 -2.59 28.51 -5.81
N LEU A 247 -1.83 28.58 -6.88
CA LEU A 247 -0.77 27.66 -7.21
C LEU A 247 0.59 28.37 -7.06
N PRO A 248 1.61 27.70 -6.50
CA PRO A 248 2.94 28.30 -6.44
C PRO A 248 3.53 28.47 -7.85
N SER A 249 4.21 29.59 -8.08
CA SER A 249 4.86 29.87 -9.39
C SER A 249 5.88 28.80 -9.79
N GLU A 250 6.45 28.11 -8.83
CA GLU A 250 7.44 27.03 -9.02
C GLU A 250 6.88 25.82 -9.79
N LEU A 251 5.56 25.65 -9.84
CA LEU A 251 4.95 24.63 -10.70
C LEU A 251 5.27 24.84 -12.19
N GLU A 252 5.60 26.06 -12.60
CA GLU A 252 6.08 26.35 -13.96
C GLU A 252 7.34 25.56 -14.35
N ARG A 253 8.09 25.04 -13.36
CA ARG A 253 9.29 24.22 -13.59
C ARG A 253 8.96 22.78 -14.00
N LEU A 254 7.73 22.33 -13.80
CA LEU A 254 7.28 20.96 -14.11
C LEU A 254 7.03 20.78 -15.63
N THR A 255 8.06 20.99 -16.42
CA THR A 255 7.95 20.97 -17.91
C THR A 255 7.61 19.58 -18.46
N GLY A 256 7.76 18.50 -17.65
CA GLY A 256 7.34 17.14 -17.99
C GLY A 256 5.84 16.87 -17.78
N LEU A 257 5.14 17.77 -17.07
CA LEU A 257 3.76 17.53 -16.66
C LEU A 257 2.82 17.47 -17.87
N SER A 258 2.08 16.37 -17.97
CA SER A 258 1.13 16.07 -19.05
C SER A 258 -0.33 16.10 -18.60
N ILE A 259 -0.59 15.78 -17.33
CA ILE A 259 -1.93 15.75 -16.73
C ILE A 259 -1.92 16.58 -15.45
N LEU A 260 -2.89 17.51 -15.34
CA LEU A 260 -3.09 18.33 -14.15
C LEU A 260 -4.58 18.48 -13.87
N TYR A 261 -5.06 17.89 -12.76
CA TYR A 261 -6.45 18.02 -12.32
C TYR A 261 -6.54 18.95 -11.12
N LEU A 262 -7.39 19.98 -11.23
CA LEU A 262 -7.54 21.06 -10.26
C LEU A 262 -9.00 21.37 -9.91
N PHE A 263 -9.97 20.66 -10.52
CA PHE A 263 -11.37 20.91 -10.26
C PHE A 263 -11.73 20.70 -8.79
N GLY A 264 -12.83 21.32 -8.32
CA GLY A 264 -13.24 21.21 -6.92
C GLY A 264 -12.35 21.97 -5.92
N ASN A 265 -11.49 22.89 -6.39
CA ASN A 265 -10.70 23.79 -5.56
C ASN A 265 -11.31 25.20 -5.46
N GLU A 266 -10.75 26.05 -4.62
CA GLU A 266 -11.15 27.45 -4.42
C GLU A 266 -10.31 28.42 -5.26
N LEU A 267 -9.69 27.93 -6.34
CA LEU A 267 -8.85 28.73 -7.23
C LEU A 267 -9.67 29.88 -7.82
N GLY A 268 -9.22 31.11 -7.59
CA GLY A 268 -9.77 32.29 -8.25
C GLY A 268 -9.53 32.23 -9.77
N ARG A 269 -9.86 33.31 -10.49
CA ARG A 269 -9.33 33.48 -11.85
C ARG A 269 -7.82 33.63 -11.69
N SER A 270 -7.14 32.47 -11.79
CA SER A 270 -5.74 32.37 -11.46
C SER A 270 -4.91 33.09 -12.51
N ASP A 271 -3.95 33.87 -12.04
CA ASP A 271 -2.89 34.43 -12.87
C ASP A 271 -1.82 33.40 -13.23
N PHE A 272 -2.06 32.09 -12.91
CA PHE A 272 -1.13 31.01 -13.25
C PHE A 272 -1.12 30.81 -14.76
N ASP A 273 0.05 31.01 -15.37
CA ASP A 273 0.26 30.83 -16.80
C ASP A 273 0.58 29.37 -17.14
N PHE A 274 -0.44 28.60 -17.51
CA PHE A 274 -0.27 27.21 -17.96
C PHE A 274 0.54 27.08 -19.27
N SER A 275 0.79 28.18 -20.00
CA SER A 275 1.53 28.14 -21.26
C SER A 275 3.01 27.74 -21.10
N CYS A 276 3.56 27.87 -19.88
CA CYS A 276 4.90 27.40 -19.54
C CYS A 276 5.01 25.87 -19.45
N LEU A 277 3.88 25.16 -19.23
CA LEU A 277 3.81 23.72 -19.16
C LEU A 277 3.59 23.12 -20.56
N ALA A 278 4.66 23.12 -21.36
CA ALA A 278 4.60 22.82 -22.80
C ALA A 278 4.07 21.40 -23.14
N ASN A 279 4.17 20.45 -22.23
CA ASN A 279 3.72 19.07 -22.42
C ASN A 279 2.30 18.81 -21.89
N LEU A 280 1.65 19.83 -21.33
CA LEU A 280 0.35 19.69 -20.71
C LEU A 280 -0.73 19.40 -21.77
N THR A 281 -1.25 18.18 -21.76
CA THR A 281 -2.28 17.70 -22.71
C THR A 281 -3.67 17.68 -22.09
N HIS A 282 -3.78 17.53 -20.77
CA HIS A 282 -5.03 17.46 -20.04
C HIS A 282 -4.98 18.35 -18.82
N VAL A 283 -5.79 19.41 -18.83
CA VAL A 283 -6.03 20.28 -17.66
C VAL A 283 -7.51 20.27 -17.37
N LEU A 284 -7.90 19.91 -16.15
CA LEU A 284 -9.28 20.02 -15.67
C LEU A 284 -9.31 21.00 -14.49
N ILE A 285 -9.82 22.21 -14.73
CA ILE A 285 -9.97 23.26 -13.71
C ILE A 285 -11.41 23.30 -13.20
N GLU A 286 -12.39 23.00 -14.06
CA GLU A 286 -13.80 22.92 -13.71
C GLU A 286 -14.26 21.47 -13.68
N SER A 287 -15.21 21.14 -12.76
CA SER A 287 -15.77 19.79 -12.72
C SER A 287 -16.39 19.45 -14.07
N PRO A 288 -16.10 18.25 -14.63
CA PRO A 288 -16.79 17.80 -15.83
C PRO A 288 -18.30 17.74 -15.53
N ARG A 289 -19.11 18.35 -16.40
CA ARG A 289 -20.59 18.39 -16.29
C ARG A 289 -21.20 17.04 -16.58
#